data_e1ec03b5e7b39df1811d8fc6b9bd20f0
#
_entry.id   e1ec03b5e7b39df1811d8fc6b9bd20f0
#
_cell.length_a   1.000
_cell.length_b   1.000
_cell.length_c   1.000
_cell.angle_alpha   90.00
_cell.angle_beta   90.00
_cell.angle_gamma   90.00
#
_symmetry.space_group_name_H-M   'P 1'
#
loop_
_entity.id
_entity.type
_entity.pdbx_description
1 polymer ?
#
loop_
_entity_poly.entity_id
_entity_poly.type
_entity_poly.pdbx_seq_one_letter_code
_entity_poly.pdbx_strand_id
1 'polypeptide(L)'
;MNRTEFEADLRREGYELREGQIDPNVHRDAHAHDFDARLFVLEGSVTLVFGSDRVSYGPGDSCNVPAGTMHEEHTEVDGLRFLAGRRPAARVAAAE
;
A
#
# COMPACT_ATOMS: atom_id res chain seq x y z
N MET A 1 -15.22 2.32 -0.41
CA MET A 1 -14.66 3.09 0.71
C MET A 1 -14.12 4.39 0.16
N ASN A 2 -14.38 5.49 0.82
CA ASN A 2 -13.83 6.78 0.40
C ASN A 2 -12.64 7.15 1.28
N ARG A 3 -11.99 8.28 0.93
CA ARG A 3 -10.79 8.74 1.65
C ARG A 3 -11.05 8.93 3.14
N THR A 4 -12.17 9.55 3.50
CA THR A 4 -12.48 9.83 4.91
C THR A 4 -12.64 8.54 5.70
N GLU A 5 -13.31 7.56 5.14
CA GLU A 5 -13.47 6.25 5.78
C GLU A 5 -12.14 5.53 5.92
N PHE A 6 -11.30 5.59 4.90
CA PHE A 6 -9.99 4.97 4.93
C PHE A 6 -9.14 5.59 6.05
N GLU A 7 -9.10 6.91 6.11
CA GLU A 7 -8.33 7.60 7.15
C GLU A 7 -8.82 7.25 8.55
N ALA A 8 -10.14 7.24 8.74
CA ALA A 8 -10.72 6.93 10.05
C ALA A 8 -10.38 5.50 10.47
N ASP A 9 -10.48 4.54 9.55
CA ASP A 9 -10.16 3.15 9.85
C ASP A 9 -8.70 2.99 10.24
N LEU A 10 -7.80 3.64 9.50
CA LEU A 10 -6.38 3.51 9.79
C LEU A 10 -6.01 4.13 11.12
N ARG A 11 -6.55 5.29 11.44
CA ARG A 11 -6.29 5.91 12.73
C ARG A 11 -6.79 5.04 13.88
N ARG A 12 -7.97 4.46 13.72
CA ARG A 12 -8.55 3.60 14.73
C ARG A 12 -7.68 2.34 14.93
N GLU A 13 -7.03 1.87 13.88
CA GLU A 13 -6.19 0.68 13.96
C GLU A 13 -4.72 0.97 14.25
N GLY A 14 -4.38 2.21 14.54
CA GLY A 14 -3.03 2.56 14.95
C GLY A 14 -2.03 2.77 13.83
N TYR A 15 -2.51 3.01 12.61
CA TYR A 15 -1.62 3.31 11.50
C TYR A 15 -1.23 4.79 11.49
N GLU A 16 0.00 5.06 11.08
CA GLU A 16 0.45 6.41 10.80
C GLU A 16 0.19 6.71 9.33
N LEU A 17 -0.47 7.83 9.06
CA LEU A 17 -0.90 8.19 7.72
C LEU A 17 0.08 9.14 7.05
N ARG A 18 0.28 8.95 5.75
CA ARG A 18 1.10 9.81 4.91
C ARG A 18 0.50 9.90 3.53
N GLU A 19 0.57 11.07 2.91
CA GLU A 19 0.28 11.22 1.50
C GLU A 19 1.59 11.14 0.72
N GLY A 20 1.57 10.51 -0.45
CA GLY A 20 2.75 10.38 -1.27
C GLY A 20 2.42 10.26 -2.73
N GLN A 21 3.46 10.20 -3.54
CA GLN A 21 3.29 10.01 -4.98
C GLN A 21 4.46 9.23 -5.56
N ILE A 22 4.18 8.55 -6.66
CA ILE A 22 5.18 7.83 -7.45
C ILE A 22 5.08 8.37 -8.87
N ASP A 23 6.23 8.66 -9.49
CA ASP A 23 6.28 9.20 -10.84
C ASP A 23 5.70 8.22 -11.87
N PRO A 24 5.31 8.73 -13.04
CA PRO A 24 4.88 7.85 -14.14
C PRO A 24 5.97 6.87 -14.56
N ASN A 25 5.54 5.71 -15.00
CA ASN A 25 6.39 4.70 -15.61
C ASN A 25 7.56 4.24 -14.73
N VAL A 26 7.29 4.11 -13.44
CA VAL A 26 8.27 3.60 -12.47
C VAL A 26 8.05 2.11 -12.29
N HIS A 27 9.15 1.37 -12.23
CA HIS A 27 9.14 -0.04 -11.92
C HIS A 27 10.02 -0.26 -10.70
N ARG A 28 9.44 -0.74 -9.62
CA ARG A 28 10.18 -1.10 -8.42
C ARG A 28 10.22 -2.60 -8.31
N ASP A 29 11.45 -3.14 -8.22
CA ASP A 29 11.67 -4.58 -8.14
C ASP A 29 11.09 -5.16 -6.85
N ALA A 30 10.96 -6.46 -6.84
CA ALA A 30 10.38 -7.18 -5.70
C ALA A 30 11.10 -6.84 -4.40
N HIS A 31 10.33 -6.46 -3.41
CA HIS A 31 10.83 -6.12 -2.08
C HIS A 31 9.75 -6.40 -1.05
N ALA A 32 10.13 -6.36 0.21
CA ALA A 32 9.20 -6.49 1.31
C ALA A 32 9.53 -5.44 2.36
N HIS A 33 8.55 -5.10 3.18
CA HIS A 33 8.74 -4.16 4.28
C HIS A 33 8.66 -4.91 5.61
N ASP A 34 9.25 -4.33 6.64
CA ASP A 34 9.13 -4.87 7.99
C ASP A 34 7.98 -4.24 8.77
N PHE A 35 7.05 -3.62 8.09
CA PHE A 35 5.86 -3.01 8.69
C PHE A 35 4.63 -3.39 7.87
N ASP A 36 3.46 -3.27 8.48
CA ASP A 36 2.20 -3.43 7.76
C ASP A 36 1.88 -2.14 7.03
N ALA A 37 1.48 -2.23 5.78
CA ALA A 37 1.12 -1.08 4.97
C ALA A 37 -0.29 -1.23 4.43
N ARG A 38 -1.00 -0.10 4.34
CA ARG A 38 -2.28 -0.02 3.65
C ARG A 38 -2.23 1.19 2.72
N LEU A 39 -2.83 1.04 1.56
CA LEU A 39 -2.75 2.05 0.51
C LEU A 39 -4.14 2.38 -0.01
N PHE A 40 -4.38 3.66 -0.26
CA PHE A 40 -5.61 4.13 -0.90
C PHE A 40 -5.19 5.02 -2.07
N VAL A 41 -5.70 4.73 -3.28
CA VAL A 41 -5.33 5.47 -4.48
C VAL A 41 -6.17 6.72 -4.59
N LEU A 42 -5.51 7.87 -4.69
CA LEU A 42 -6.17 9.17 -4.89
C LEU A 42 -6.27 9.52 -6.36
N GLU A 43 -5.16 9.37 -7.10
CA GLU A 43 -5.09 9.68 -8.53
C GLU A 43 -4.12 8.72 -9.20
N GLY A 44 -4.35 8.44 -10.47
CA GLY A 44 -3.49 7.54 -11.23
C GLY A 44 -3.79 6.09 -10.93
N SER A 45 -2.77 5.26 -11.00
CA SER A 45 -2.94 3.83 -10.75
C SER A 45 -1.61 3.18 -10.38
N VAL A 46 -1.71 2.03 -9.74
CA VAL A 46 -0.55 1.20 -9.44
C VAL A 46 -0.90 -0.26 -9.68
N THR A 47 0.05 -1.00 -10.22
CA THR A 47 -0.06 -2.45 -10.33
C THR A 47 0.92 -3.06 -9.34
N LEU A 48 0.42 -3.93 -8.49
CA LEU A 48 1.23 -4.70 -7.56
C LEU A 48 1.37 -6.12 -8.09
N VAL A 49 2.57 -6.65 -8.00
CA VAL A 49 2.85 -8.02 -8.45
C VAL A 49 3.26 -8.84 -7.24
N PHE A 50 2.47 -9.86 -6.94
CA PHE A 50 2.72 -10.77 -5.83
C PHE A 50 3.01 -12.15 -6.44
N GLY A 51 4.29 -12.46 -6.64
CA GLY A 51 4.64 -13.70 -7.33
C GLY A 51 4.10 -13.71 -8.75
N SER A 52 3.17 -14.61 -9.04
CA SER A 52 2.55 -14.68 -10.37
C SER A 52 1.27 -13.85 -10.49
N ASP A 53 0.80 -13.25 -9.39
CA ASP A 53 -0.45 -12.49 -9.41
C ASP A 53 -0.17 -11.01 -9.64
N ARG A 54 -0.95 -10.40 -10.53
CA ARG A 54 -0.87 -8.97 -10.80
C ARG A 54 -2.22 -8.35 -10.51
N VAL A 55 -2.24 -7.31 -9.68
CA VAL A 55 -3.48 -6.61 -9.32
C VAL A 55 -3.27 -5.13 -9.53
N SER A 56 -4.17 -4.50 -10.28
CA SER A 56 -4.12 -3.06 -10.53
C SER A 56 -5.16 -2.34 -9.71
N TYR A 57 -4.76 -1.19 -9.16
CA TYR A 57 -5.61 -0.36 -8.31
C TYR A 57 -5.70 1.03 -8.91
N GLY A 58 -6.91 1.56 -9.01
CA GLY A 58 -7.18 2.91 -9.51
C GLY A 58 -7.84 3.76 -8.44
N PRO A 59 -8.24 5.00 -8.76
CA PRO A 59 -8.78 5.93 -7.77
C PRO A 59 -9.93 5.32 -6.98
N GLY A 60 -9.86 5.45 -5.65
CA GLY A 60 -10.87 4.90 -4.75
C GLY A 60 -10.61 3.47 -4.33
N ASP A 61 -9.67 2.79 -4.94
CA ASP A 61 -9.31 1.43 -4.54
C ASP A 61 -8.32 1.45 -3.38
N SER A 62 -8.34 0.41 -2.59
CA SER A 62 -7.40 0.27 -1.49
C SER A 62 -6.86 -1.15 -1.42
N CYS A 63 -5.70 -1.32 -0.79
CA CYS A 63 -5.10 -2.63 -0.61
C CYS A 63 -4.31 -2.69 0.67
N ASN A 64 -4.03 -3.91 1.10
CA ASN A 64 -3.21 -4.19 2.27
C ASN A 64 -1.96 -4.93 1.83
N VAL A 65 -0.82 -4.52 2.36
CA VAL A 65 0.44 -5.21 2.14
C VAL A 65 1.04 -5.49 3.51
N PRO A 66 0.74 -6.65 4.08
CA PRO A 66 1.28 -7.00 5.41
C PRO A 66 2.80 -7.10 5.39
N ALA A 67 3.41 -6.90 6.54
CA ALA A 67 4.86 -7.03 6.69
C ALA A 67 5.33 -8.37 6.14
N GLY A 68 6.47 -8.36 5.46
CA GLY A 68 7.06 -9.57 4.90
C GLY A 68 6.50 -10.02 3.57
N THR A 69 5.52 -9.30 3.02
CA THR A 69 4.94 -9.68 1.73
C THR A 69 5.81 -9.15 0.60
N MET A 70 6.41 -10.06 -0.18
CA MET A 70 7.20 -9.68 -1.35
C MET A 70 6.29 -9.18 -2.45
N HIS A 71 6.61 -8.03 -3.02
CA HIS A 71 5.81 -7.44 -4.08
C HIS A 71 6.62 -6.50 -4.94
N GLU A 72 6.20 -6.35 -6.20
CA GLU A 72 6.71 -5.32 -7.11
C GLU A 72 5.67 -4.22 -7.22
N GLU A 73 6.11 -3.01 -7.57
CA GLU A 73 5.22 -1.86 -7.77
C GLU A 73 5.51 -1.27 -9.13
N HIS A 74 4.46 -1.08 -9.93
CA HIS A 74 4.58 -0.52 -11.27
C HIS A 74 3.57 0.61 -11.45
N THR A 75 4.03 1.76 -11.92
CA THR A 75 3.13 2.83 -12.35
C THR A 75 3.18 2.96 -13.87
N GLU A 76 2.14 3.59 -14.42
CA GLU A 76 2.05 3.82 -15.85
C GLU A 76 2.03 5.32 -16.15
N VAL A 77 1.41 5.71 -17.26
CA VAL A 77 1.54 7.07 -17.78
C VAL A 77 1.06 8.15 -16.80
N ASP A 78 0.12 7.85 -15.92
CA ASP A 78 -0.42 8.84 -15.00
C ASP A 78 0.27 8.85 -13.64
N GLY A 79 1.18 7.92 -13.40
CA GLY A 79 1.81 7.81 -12.09
C GLY A 79 0.81 7.43 -11.01
N LEU A 80 1.13 7.79 -9.77
CA LEU A 80 0.27 7.44 -8.62
C LEU A 80 0.34 8.55 -7.58
N ARG A 81 -0.82 8.97 -7.06
CA ARG A 81 -0.90 9.76 -5.84
C ARG A 81 -1.76 8.98 -4.85
N PHE A 82 -1.30 8.86 -3.63
CA PHE A 82 -1.91 7.93 -2.69
C PHE A 82 -1.85 8.41 -1.25
N LEU A 83 -2.71 7.81 -0.44
CA LEU A 83 -2.57 7.82 1.01
C LEU A 83 -2.02 6.47 1.42
N ALA A 84 -1.06 6.46 2.31
CA ALA A 84 -0.52 5.23 2.85
C ALA A 84 -0.57 5.25 4.36
N GLY A 85 -0.86 4.10 4.93
CA GLY A 85 -0.75 3.90 6.36
C GLY A 85 0.35 2.91 6.65
N ARG A 86 1.12 3.14 7.70
CA ARG A 86 2.15 2.22 8.16
C ARG A 86 1.97 1.96 9.64
N ARG A 87 2.22 0.73 10.03
CA ARG A 87 2.14 0.32 11.43
C ARG A 87 3.20 -0.76 11.66
N PRO A 88 3.90 -0.76 12.80
CA PRO A 88 4.84 -1.85 13.07
C PRO A 88 4.16 -3.19 12.95
N ALA A 89 4.88 -4.17 12.43
CA ALA A 89 4.33 -5.49 12.27
C ALA A 89 3.93 -6.05 13.63
N ALA A 90 2.79 -6.76 13.65
CA ALA A 90 2.35 -7.42 14.86
C ALA A 90 3.34 -8.51 15.23
N ARG A 91 3.73 -8.57 16.50
CA ARG A 91 4.57 -9.65 16.95
C ARG A 91 3.75 -10.81 17.39
N VAL A 92 4.21 -11.94 17.00
CA VAL A 92 3.63 -13.15 17.51
C VAL A 92 4.18 -13.35 18.87
N ALA A 93 3.34 -13.24 19.78
CA ALA A 93 3.74 -13.23 21.08
C ALA A 93 4.37 -14.44 21.43
N ALA A 94 4.38 -15.13 21.42
CA ALA A 94 4.87 -16.05 22.00
C ALA A 94 5.70 -16.75 21.49
N ALA A 95 6.09 -16.23 20.79
CA ALA A 95 6.98 -16.96 20.53
C ALA A 95 7.44 -17.45 21.73
N GLU A 96 6.95 -17.25 22.46
CA GLU A 96 7.27 -17.75 23.53
C GLU A 96 6.71 -18.56 24.03
#